data_101705b40e1e01876d6a4d0a2b5ed651
#
_entry.id   101705b40e1e01876d6a4d0a2b5ed651
#
_cell.length_a   1.000
_cell.length_b   1.000
_cell.length_c   1.000
_cell.angle_alpha   90.00
_cell.angle_beta   90.00
_cell.angle_gamma   90.00
#
_symmetry.space_group_name_H-M   'P 1'
#
loop_
_entity.id
_entity.type
_entity.pdbx_description
1 polymer ?
#
loop_
_entity_poly.entity_id
_entity_poly.type
_entity_poly.pdbx_seq_one_letter_code
_entity_poly.pdbx_strand_id
1 'polypeptide(L)'
;MAVPTSPTWQEVLQRIIGTPSERRRLATALGINETTLNRWTKANSHPQRSQLISLMQMAPPHFRAELTEAIERSYPDMHSWLHEEVADEVPSEFYAQVLADRATTFESLRSWKLLDLVIKQELSQLDANQLGMSLTLAQCMAPSQGGKICSLREHMGRGTPPWLADLEHLALFLGVESLAGYVVQKQRPASIEDLREESLLPAYQTEYEISAAAYPIILEGWIAGCLLASSTQVAYFTQQRVALLGTYCDIISSILDKQDFYPPEVIELKPMASLEKQRHYLSTFRQRVINMMLAASESGHPISHSEAEASAWSELEEILLAHA
;
A
#
# COMPACT_ATOMS: atom_id res chain seq x y z
N MET A 1 31.50 -26.29 1.30
CA MET A 1 30.12 -26.06 1.67
C MET A 1 29.37 -25.76 0.38
N ALA A 2 28.39 -26.59 0.00
CA ALA A 2 27.58 -26.32 -1.19
C ALA A 2 26.73 -25.06 -0.92
N VAL A 3 26.80 -24.08 -1.81
CA VAL A 3 25.89 -22.93 -1.81
C VAL A 3 24.47 -23.50 -1.91
N PRO A 4 23.53 -23.12 -1.04
CA PRO A 4 22.16 -23.57 -1.18
C PRO A 4 21.64 -23.09 -2.54
N THR A 5 21.40 -23.99 -3.46
CA THR A 5 20.78 -23.70 -4.75
C THR A 5 19.35 -23.24 -4.47
N SER A 6 19.03 -22.00 -4.82
CA SER A 6 17.67 -21.48 -4.72
C SER A 6 16.70 -22.42 -5.45
N PRO A 7 15.51 -22.69 -4.88
CA PRO A 7 14.58 -23.69 -5.44
C PRO A 7 14.12 -23.28 -6.84
N THR A 8 13.86 -24.27 -7.67
CA THR A 8 13.23 -24.10 -8.98
C THR A 8 11.74 -23.79 -8.81
N TRP A 9 11.11 -23.15 -9.79
CA TRP A 9 9.67 -22.87 -9.72
C TRP A 9 8.83 -24.17 -9.67
N GLN A 10 9.32 -25.25 -10.25
CA GLN A 10 8.70 -26.57 -10.16
C GLN A 10 8.70 -27.10 -8.72
N GLU A 11 9.79 -26.93 -7.99
CA GLU A 11 9.89 -27.33 -6.58
C GLU A 11 8.99 -26.49 -5.70
N VAL A 12 8.90 -25.18 -5.94
CA VAL A 12 7.96 -24.29 -5.24
C VAL A 12 6.52 -24.69 -5.55
N LEU A 13 6.18 -24.91 -6.82
CA LEU A 13 4.85 -25.37 -7.23
C LEU A 13 4.51 -26.72 -6.58
N GLN A 14 5.46 -27.64 -6.48
CA GLN A 14 5.25 -28.94 -5.83
C GLN A 14 4.88 -28.77 -4.34
N ARG A 15 5.51 -27.82 -3.64
CA ARG A 15 5.15 -27.50 -2.24
C ARG A 15 3.75 -26.93 -2.15
N ILE A 16 3.39 -26.01 -3.05
CA ILE A 16 2.05 -25.39 -3.10
C ILE A 16 0.96 -26.47 -3.30
N ILE A 17 1.15 -27.37 -4.28
CA ILE A 17 0.15 -28.39 -4.60
C ILE A 17 0.28 -29.66 -3.76
N GLY A 18 1.05 -29.62 -2.69
CA GLY A 18 1.27 -30.75 -1.77
C GLY A 18 -0.02 -31.30 -1.13
N THR A 19 -1.04 -30.45 -0.97
CA THR A 19 -2.37 -30.88 -0.50
C THR A 19 -3.34 -31.06 -1.67
N PRO A 20 -4.24 -32.06 -1.62
CA PRO A 20 -5.25 -32.27 -2.67
C PRO A 20 -6.20 -31.08 -2.84
N SER A 21 -6.50 -30.34 -1.76
CA SER A 21 -7.34 -29.16 -1.77
C SER A 21 -6.72 -28.02 -2.59
N GLU A 22 -5.45 -27.68 -2.32
CA GLU A 22 -4.73 -26.62 -3.05
C GLU A 22 -4.51 -27.01 -4.52
N ARG A 23 -4.18 -28.25 -4.79
CA ARG A 23 -4.06 -28.75 -6.17
C ARG A 23 -5.34 -28.55 -6.97
N ARG A 24 -6.49 -28.93 -6.40
CA ARG A 24 -7.80 -28.76 -7.03
C ARG A 24 -8.15 -27.28 -7.19
N ARG A 25 -7.91 -26.47 -6.16
CA ARG A 25 -8.14 -25.04 -6.19
C ARG A 25 -7.38 -24.39 -7.34
N LEU A 26 -6.08 -24.62 -7.43
CA LEU A 26 -5.22 -24.07 -8.49
C LEU A 26 -5.61 -24.59 -9.86
N ALA A 27 -5.87 -25.88 -10.02
CA ALA A 27 -6.30 -26.45 -11.30
C ALA A 27 -7.58 -25.79 -11.80
N THR A 28 -8.58 -25.64 -10.91
CA THR A 28 -9.85 -24.96 -11.23
C THR A 28 -9.63 -23.50 -11.61
N ALA A 29 -8.84 -22.75 -10.82
CA ALA A 29 -8.54 -21.34 -11.04
C ALA A 29 -7.80 -21.11 -12.37
N LEU A 30 -6.89 -22.01 -12.74
CA LEU A 30 -6.14 -21.95 -13.99
C LEU A 30 -6.89 -22.53 -15.20
N GLY A 31 -8.09 -23.10 -15.01
CA GLY A 31 -8.85 -23.76 -16.08
C GLY A 31 -8.15 -25.00 -16.68
N ILE A 32 -7.34 -25.71 -15.89
CA ILE A 32 -6.56 -26.89 -16.33
C ILE A 32 -6.86 -28.12 -15.46
N ASN A 33 -6.42 -29.28 -15.91
CA ASN A 33 -6.53 -30.51 -15.12
C ASN A 33 -5.42 -30.62 -14.07
N GLU A 34 -5.71 -31.25 -12.92
CA GLU A 34 -4.70 -31.54 -11.88
C GLU A 34 -3.49 -32.33 -12.43
N THR A 35 -3.71 -33.20 -13.44
CA THR A 35 -2.64 -33.88 -14.14
C THR A 35 -1.68 -32.97 -14.87
N THR A 36 -2.15 -31.82 -15.36
CA THR A 36 -1.30 -30.80 -16.01
C THR A 36 -0.39 -30.14 -15.00
N LEU A 37 -0.89 -29.76 -13.82
CA LEU A 37 -0.06 -29.25 -12.71
C LEU A 37 1.03 -30.27 -12.33
N ASN A 38 0.68 -31.53 -12.17
CA ASN A 38 1.65 -32.59 -11.87
C ASN A 38 2.69 -32.79 -12.98
N ARG A 39 2.35 -32.51 -14.24
CA ARG A 39 3.31 -32.57 -15.36
C ARG A 39 4.27 -31.39 -15.33
N TRP A 40 3.80 -30.22 -14.91
CA TRP A 40 4.64 -29.04 -14.74
C TRP A 40 5.68 -29.24 -13.63
N THR A 41 5.30 -29.79 -12.47
CA THR A 41 6.27 -30.07 -11.39
C THR A 41 7.34 -31.08 -11.76
N LYS A 42 7.06 -31.97 -12.75
CA LYS A 42 8.00 -32.97 -13.25
C LYS A 42 8.78 -32.53 -14.50
N ALA A 43 8.63 -31.25 -14.90
CA ALA A 43 9.22 -30.70 -16.13
C ALA A 43 8.82 -31.46 -17.42
N ASN A 44 7.72 -32.23 -17.40
CA ASN A 44 7.24 -33.00 -18.55
C ASN A 44 6.39 -32.16 -19.53
N SER A 45 6.08 -30.94 -19.18
CA SER A 45 5.44 -29.95 -20.04
C SER A 45 5.69 -28.55 -19.46
N HIS A 46 5.64 -27.55 -20.33
CA HIS A 46 5.82 -26.16 -19.93
C HIS A 46 4.49 -25.39 -20.01
N PRO A 47 4.17 -24.55 -19.02
CA PRO A 47 3.02 -23.68 -19.09
C PRO A 47 3.21 -22.57 -20.15
N GLN A 48 2.11 -22.06 -20.68
CA GLN A 48 2.12 -20.87 -21.53
C GLN A 48 2.31 -19.62 -20.68
N ARG A 49 2.73 -18.50 -21.31
CA ARG A 49 2.93 -17.19 -20.64
C ARG A 49 1.74 -16.78 -19.76
N SER A 50 0.54 -16.80 -20.30
CA SER A 50 -0.70 -16.47 -19.54
C SER A 50 -0.94 -17.39 -18.34
N GLN A 51 -0.58 -18.67 -18.48
CA GLN A 51 -0.71 -19.63 -17.38
C GLN A 51 0.32 -19.40 -16.28
N LEU A 52 1.54 -18.94 -16.61
CA LEU A 52 2.55 -18.54 -15.62
C LEU A 52 2.09 -17.30 -14.83
N ILE A 53 1.56 -16.28 -15.52
CA ILE A 53 1.01 -15.10 -14.88
C ILE A 53 -0.15 -15.49 -13.95
N SER A 54 -1.10 -16.28 -14.45
CA SER A 54 -2.23 -16.75 -13.62
C SER A 54 -1.78 -17.63 -12.45
N LEU A 55 -0.71 -18.39 -12.62
CA LEU A 55 -0.13 -19.22 -11.54
C LEU A 55 0.43 -18.34 -10.42
N MET A 56 1.15 -17.26 -10.76
CA MET A 56 1.66 -16.29 -9.79
C MET A 56 0.52 -15.55 -9.05
N GLN A 57 -0.51 -15.13 -9.81
CA GLN A 57 -1.70 -14.47 -9.24
C GLN A 57 -2.43 -15.37 -8.23
N MET A 58 -2.57 -16.65 -8.54
CA MET A 58 -3.35 -17.62 -7.76
C MET A 58 -2.54 -18.34 -6.67
N ALA A 59 -1.22 -18.12 -6.63
CA ALA A 59 -0.37 -18.71 -5.59
C ALA A 59 -0.78 -18.21 -4.20
N PRO A 60 -0.71 -19.08 -3.16
CA PRO A 60 -0.90 -18.64 -1.79
C PRO A 60 0.06 -17.50 -1.43
N PRO A 61 -0.36 -16.50 -0.64
CA PRO A 61 0.43 -15.29 -0.36
C PRO A 61 1.87 -15.57 0.06
N HIS A 62 2.06 -16.50 0.98
CA HIS A 62 3.39 -16.87 1.52
C HIS A 62 4.32 -17.61 0.53
N PHE A 63 3.80 -18.10 -0.59
CA PHE A 63 4.61 -18.69 -1.68
C PHE A 63 4.78 -17.77 -2.88
N ARG A 64 4.02 -16.67 -2.94
CA ARG A 64 3.93 -15.86 -4.16
C ARG A 64 5.27 -15.24 -4.54
N ALA A 65 5.96 -14.60 -3.61
CA ALA A 65 7.26 -14.01 -3.86
C ALA A 65 8.29 -15.06 -4.32
N GLU A 66 8.43 -16.16 -3.59
CA GLU A 66 9.36 -17.23 -3.92
C GLU A 66 9.07 -17.87 -5.28
N LEU A 67 7.77 -18.05 -5.60
CA LEU A 67 7.34 -18.58 -6.89
C LEU A 67 7.66 -17.62 -8.03
N THR A 68 7.36 -16.33 -7.86
CA THR A 68 7.63 -15.29 -8.86
C THR A 68 9.13 -15.20 -9.16
N GLU A 69 9.98 -15.09 -8.15
CA GLU A 69 11.44 -15.06 -8.31
C GLU A 69 11.97 -16.34 -9.01
N ALA A 70 11.43 -17.50 -8.67
CA ALA A 70 11.85 -18.75 -9.28
C ALA A 70 11.42 -18.87 -10.75
N ILE A 71 10.24 -18.33 -11.11
CA ILE A 71 9.75 -18.24 -12.48
C ILE A 71 10.60 -17.25 -13.29
N GLU A 72 10.86 -16.05 -12.77
CA GLU A 72 11.69 -15.04 -13.42
C GLU A 72 13.11 -15.56 -13.71
N ARG A 73 13.73 -16.26 -12.77
CA ARG A 73 15.04 -16.91 -13.00
C ARG A 73 15.01 -17.96 -14.12
N SER A 74 13.88 -18.65 -14.27
CA SER A 74 13.72 -19.70 -15.30
C SER A 74 13.32 -19.15 -16.66
N TYR A 75 12.69 -17.98 -16.67
CA TYR A 75 12.21 -17.27 -17.86
C TYR A 75 12.67 -15.81 -17.81
N PRO A 76 13.95 -15.53 -18.17
CA PRO A 76 14.49 -14.16 -18.06
C PRO A 76 13.70 -13.09 -18.83
N ASP A 77 13.09 -13.50 -19.95
CA ASP A 77 12.23 -12.59 -20.73
C ASP A 77 10.92 -12.24 -20.02
N MET A 78 10.57 -12.95 -18.96
CA MET A 78 9.32 -12.73 -18.24
C MET A 78 9.30 -11.39 -17.50
N HIS A 79 10.45 -10.95 -17.03
CA HIS A 79 10.59 -9.63 -16.43
C HIS A 79 10.13 -8.54 -17.41
N SER A 80 10.54 -8.60 -18.68
CA SER A 80 10.07 -7.67 -19.70
C SER A 80 8.56 -7.77 -19.93
N TRP A 81 8.01 -8.98 -19.95
CA TRP A 81 6.57 -9.19 -20.18
C TRP A 81 5.68 -8.63 -19.06
N LEU A 82 6.13 -8.74 -17.82
CA LEU A 82 5.39 -8.22 -16.66
C LEU A 82 5.49 -6.69 -16.57
N HIS A 83 6.55 -6.13 -17.15
CA HIS A 83 6.88 -4.72 -17.06
C HIS A 83 6.52 -3.92 -18.32
N GLU A 84 6.37 -4.56 -19.48
CA GLU A 84 5.97 -3.92 -20.74
C GLU A 84 4.54 -3.35 -20.72
N GLU A 85 3.68 -3.79 -19.80
CA GLU A 85 2.27 -3.36 -19.73
C GLU A 85 2.04 -2.14 -18.82
N VAL A 86 3.05 -1.69 -18.06
CA VAL A 86 2.92 -0.47 -17.25
C VAL A 86 3.22 0.74 -18.13
N ALA A 87 2.19 1.48 -18.50
CA ALA A 87 2.36 2.74 -19.20
C ALA A 87 3.10 3.74 -18.30
N ASP A 88 4.13 4.39 -18.83
CA ASP A 88 5.00 5.31 -18.07
C ASP A 88 4.32 6.66 -17.77
N GLU A 89 3.21 6.95 -18.43
CA GLU A 89 2.50 8.22 -18.32
C GLU A 89 1.03 8.00 -17.91
N VAL A 90 0.52 8.94 -17.14
CA VAL A 90 -0.91 8.99 -16.79
C VAL A 90 -1.71 9.34 -18.06
N PRO A 91 -2.77 8.58 -18.40
CA PRO A 91 -3.58 8.87 -19.59
C PRO A 91 -4.18 10.28 -19.57
N SER A 92 -4.14 10.98 -20.69
CA SER A 92 -4.68 12.35 -20.82
C SER A 92 -6.19 12.41 -20.51
N GLU A 93 -6.93 11.35 -20.85
CA GLU A 93 -8.36 11.20 -20.56
C GLU A 93 -8.61 11.16 -19.06
N PHE A 94 -7.68 10.62 -18.28
CA PHE A 94 -7.80 10.56 -16.81
C PHE A 94 -7.74 11.96 -16.18
N TYR A 95 -6.86 12.85 -16.64
CA TYR A 95 -6.84 14.25 -16.19
C TYR A 95 -8.16 14.94 -16.49
N ALA A 96 -8.72 14.73 -17.68
CA ALA A 96 -10.03 15.28 -18.04
C ALA A 96 -11.15 14.77 -17.12
N GLN A 97 -11.11 13.49 -16.78
CA GLN A 97 -12.06 12.87 -15.85
C GLN A 97 -11.95 13.48 -14.45
N VAL A 98 -10.75 13.61 -13.90
CA VAL A 98 -10.52 14.23 -12.57
C VAL A 98 -11.07 15.65 -12.52
N LEU A 99 -10.83 16.45 -13.57
CA LEU A 99 -11.34 17.81 -13.66
C LEU A 99 -12.86 17.86 -13.77
N ALA A 100 -13.48 16.98 -14.56
CA ALA A 100 -14.93 16.88 -14.69
C ALA A 100 -15.60 16.46 -13.38
N ASP A 101 -15.04 15.43 -12.71
CA ASP A 101 -15.54 14.96 -11.43
C ASP A 101 -15.37 16.02 -10.32
N ARG A 102 -14.26 16.78 -10.34
CA ARG A 102 -14.08 17.91 -9.44
C ARG A 102 -15.15 18.99 -9.59
N ALA A 103 -15.56 19.26 -10.83
CA ALA A 103 -16.57 20.29 -11.12
C ALA A 103 -18.00 19.85 -10.75
N THR A 104 -18.28 18.54 -10.77
CA THR A 104 -19.64 18.00 -10.60
C THR A 104 -19.90 17.37 -9.24
N THR A 105 -18.88 17.07 -8.47
CA THR A 105 -19.02 16.42 -7.14
C THR A 105 -19.25 17.46 -6.06
N PHE A 106 -20.20 17.17 -5.14
CA PHE A 106 -20.47 17.99 -3.95
C PHE A 106 -19.20 18.14 -3.10
N GLU A 107 -19.00 19.34 -2.56
CA GLU A 107 -17.81 19.72 -1.80
C GLU A 107 -17.48 18.73 -0.67
N SER A 108 -18.48 18.34 0.12
CA SER A 108 -18.32 17.42 1.25
C SER A 108 -17.83 16.02 0.90
N LEU A 109 -17.98 15.57 -0.36
CA LEU A 109 -17.57 14.26 -0.83
C LEU A 109 -16.43 14.31 -1.85
N ARG A 110 -16.04 15.52 -2.26
CA ARG A 110 -15.16 15.75 -3.39
C ARG A 110 -13.77 15.16 -3.18
N SER A 111 -13.14 15.51 -2.08
CA SER A 111 -11.77 15.07 -1.78
C SER A 111 -11.71 13.54 -1.70
N TRP A 112 -12.60 12.91 -0.93
CA TRP A 112 -12.64 11.46 -0.79
C TRP A 112 -12.86 10.76 -2.14
N LYS A 113 -13.87 11.20 -2.92
CA LYS A 113 -14.20 10.59 -4.22
C LYS A 113 -13.06 10.71 -5.23
N LEU A 114 -12.41 11.87 -5.29
CA LEU A 114 -11.32 12.11 -6.23
C LEU A 114 -10.05 11.36 -5.82
N LEU A 115 -9.73 11.30 -4.53
CA LEU A 115 -8.60 10.51 -4.03
C LEU A 115 -8.81 9.02 -4.32
N ASP A 116 -9.99 8.48 -4.06
CA ASP A 116 -10.34 7.08 -4.38
C ASP A 116 -10.20 6.80 -5.88
N LEU A 117 -10.67 7.71 -6.74
CA LEU A 117 -10.52 7.61 -8.19
C LEU A 117 -9.04 7.57 -8.60
N VAL A 118 -8.21 8.46 -8.04
CA VAL A 118 -6.78 8.54 -8.36
C VAL A 118 -6.05 7.28 -7.93
N ILE A 119 -6.23 6.84 -6.68
CA ILE A 119 -5.57 5.65 -6.15
C ILE A 119 -5.97 4.38 -6.92
N LYS A 120 -7.24 4.26 -7.30
CA LYS A 120 -7.71 3.14 -8.13
C LYS A 120 -7.11 3.13 -9.53
N GLN A 121 -7.02 4.29 -10.18
CA GLN A 121 -6.39 4.42 -11.49
C GLN A 121 -4.90 4.05 -11.41
N GLU A 122 -4.20 4.58 -10.44
CA GLU A 122 -2.79 4.30 -10.20
C GLU A 122 -2.54 2.81 -9.94
N LEU A 123 -3.35 2.20 -9.06
CA LEU A 123 -3.26 0.78 -8.75
C LEU A 123 -3.51 -0.08 -10.01
N SER A 124 -4.51 0.27 -10.82
CA SER A 124 -4.80 -0.45 -12.06
C SER A 124 -3.69 -0.32 -13.10
N GLN A 125 -2.98 0.81 -13.10
CA GLN A 125 -1.86 1.04 -14.02
C GLN A 125 -0.59 0.33 -13.53
N LEU A 126 -0.26 0.43 -12.25
CA LEU A 126 0.94 -0.18 -11.67
C LEU A 126 0.81 -1.70 -11.53
N ASP A 127 -0.36 -2.23 -11.24
CA ASP A 127 -0.58 -3.68 -11.05
C ASP A 127 -1.61 -4.24 -12.04
N ALA A 128 -1.44 -3.94 -13.33
CA ALA A 128 -2.31 -4.41 -14.41
C ALA A 128 -2.43 -5.96 -14.43
N ASN A 129 -1.37 -6.65 -14.05
CA ASN A 129 -1.35 -8.10 -13.96
C ASN A 129 -1.86 -8.67 -12.62
N GLN A 130 -2.28 -7.83 -11.67
CA GLN A 130 -2.77 -8.22 -10.34
C GLN A 130 -1.84 -9.20 -9.60
N LEU A 131 -0.55 -8.96 -9.66
CA LEU A 131 0.47 -9.77 -8.97
C LEU A 131 0.55 -9.48 -7.48
N GLY A 132 -0.02 -8.39 -7.05
CA GLY A 132 -0.14 -7.97 -5.68
C GLY A 132 0.57 -6.66 -5.42
N MET A 133 -0.26 -5.64 -5.14
CA MET A 133 0.20 -4.30 -4.78
C MET A 133 -0.76 -3.67 -3.78
N SER A 134 -0.25 -2.78 -2.95
CA SER A 134 -1.05 -1.84 -2.17
C SER A 134 -0.56 -0.42 -2.39
N LEU A 135 -1.51 0.51 -2.40
CA LEU A 135 -1.29 1.95 -2.39
C LEU A 135 -1.99 2.54 -1.18
N THR A 136 -1.28 3.33 -0.40
CA THR A 136 -1.80 3.95 0.81
C THR A 136 -1.40 5.41 0.88
N LEU A 137 -2.38 6.29 1.01
CA LEU A 137 -2.20 7.71 1.29
C LEU A 137 -2.00 7.88 2.80
N ALA A 138 -0.81 8.32 3.21
CA ALA A 138 -0.50 8.71 4.57
C ALA A 138 -0.43 10.23 4.68
N GLN A 139 -1.28 10.83 5.51
CA GLN A 139 -1.34 12.27 5.72
C GLN A 139 -0.76 12.69 7.07
N CYS A 140 -0.22 13.88 7.12
CA CYS A 140 0.21 14.51 8.37
C CYS A 140 -0.97 14.59 9.33
N MET A 141 -0.74 14.21 10.59
CA MET A 141 -1.71 14.50 11.66
C MET A 141 -1.76 16.01 11.92
N ALA A 142 -2.87 16.47 12.48
CA ALA A 142 -2.96 17.86 12.92
C ALA A 142 -1.86 18.15 13.97
N PRO A 143 -1.34 19.39 14.03
CA PRO A 143 -0.33 19.76 15.01
C PRO A 143 -0.80 19.47 16.45
N SER A 144 0.03 18.76 17.21
CA SER A 144 -0.21 18.48 18.64
C SER A 144 -0.12 19.75 19.49
N GLN A 145 -0.33 19.65 20.81
CA GLN A 145 -0.29 20.77 21.76
C GLN A 145 1.01 21.60 21.71
N GLY A 146 2.12 21.06 21.21
CA GLY A 146 3.37 21.78 20.96
C GLY A 146 3.45 22.52 19.62
N GLY A 147 2.39 22.51 18.82
CA GLY A 147 2.37 23.09 17.47
C GLY A 147 3.18 22.29 16.45
N LYS A 148 3.57 21.06 16.78
CA LYS A 148 4.35 20.17 15.92
C LYS A 148 3.52 18.97 15.44
N ILE A 149 3.83 18.51 14.24
CA ILE A 149 3.29 17.28 13.66
C ILE A 149 4.21 16.14 14.07
N CYS A 150 3.68 15.21 14.88
CA CYS A 150 4.45 14.15 15.49
C CYS A 150 4.31 12.81 14.75
N SER A 151 3.30 12.64 13.91
CA SER A 151 3.05 11.42 13.14
C SER A 151 2.34 11.69 11.82
N LEU A 152 2.34 10.67 10.98
CA LEU A 152 1.45 10.54 9.82
C LEU A 152 0.40 9.50 10.17
N ARG A 153 -0.74 9.54 9.49
CA ARG A 153 -1.78 8.51 9.60
C ARG A 153 -2.20 8.04 8.22
N GLU A 154 -2.33 6.74 8.06
CA GLU A 154 -2.95 6.15 6.87
C GLU A 154 -4.40 6.61 6.79
N HIS A 155 -4.74 7.31 5.72
CA HIS A 155 -6.05 7.90 5.52
C HIS A 155 -6.92 7.08 4.57
N MET A 156 -6.35 6.63 3.48
CA MET A 156 -7.00 5.85 2.44
C MET A 156 -6.02 4.86 1.82
N GLY A 157 -6.49 3.68 1.49
CA GLY A 157 -5.66 2.69 0.79
C GLY A 157 -6.48 1.73 -0.05
N ARG A 158 -5.86 1.25 -1.11
CA ARG A 158 -6.40 0.24 -2.02
C ARG A 158 -5.35 -0.82 -2.31
N GLY A 159 -5.80 -2.05 -2.51
CA GLY A 159 -4.90 -3.15 -2.81
C GLY A 159 -5.47 -4.15 -3.80
N THR A 160 -4.56 -4.91 -4.38
CA THR A 160 -4.85 -6.14 -5.13
C THR A 160 -4.43 -7.35 -4.29
N PRO A 161 -5.00 -8.53 -4.50
CA PRO A 161 -4.60 -9.71 -3.72
C PRO A 161 -3.08 -9.94 -3.74
N PRO A 162 -2.45 -10.20 -2.57
CA PRO A 162 -3.03 -10.67 -1.30
C PRO A 162 -3.59 -9.58 -0.38
N TRP A 163 -3.41 -8.30 -0.67
CA TRP A 163 -4.05 -7.24 0.11
C TRP A 163 -5.55 -7.20 -0.13
N LEU A 164 -6.25 -6.61 0.82
CA LEU A 164 -7.67 -6.31 0.66
C LEU A 164 -7.84 -5.18 -0.37
N ALA A 165 -8.97 -5.19 -1.08
CA ALA A 165 -9.31 -4.13 -2.01
C ALA A 165 -9.48 -2.77 -1.33
N ASP A 166 -9.89 -2.77 -0.05
CA ASP A 166 -10.05 -1.60 0.80
C ASP A 166 -9.17 -1.76 2.05
N LEU A 167 -8.24 -0.83 2.26
CA LEU A 167 -7.28 -0.82 3.35
C LEU A 167 -7.59 0.23 4.42
N GLU A 168 -8.67 1.00 4.28
CA GLU A 168 -9.04 2.08 5.21
C GLU A 168 -9.22 1.60 6.66
N HIS A 169 -9.49 0.32 6.86
CA HIS A 169 -9.64 -0.27 8.19
C HIS A 169 -8.32 -0.43 8.97
N LEU A 170 -7.18 -0.28 8.31
CA LEU A 170 -5.88 -0.43 8.96
C LEU A 170 -5.39 0.86 9.61
N ALA A 171 -5.68 2.02 9.02
CA ALA A 171 -5.51 3.40 9.52
C ALA A 171 -4.36 3.60 10.53
N LEU A 172 -3.17 3.06 10.23
CA LEU A 172 -2.02 3.06 11.13
C LEU A 172 -1.38 4.44 11.25
N PHE A 173 -0.79 4.70 12.42
CA PHE A 173 0.08 5.84 12.63
C PHE A 173 1.53 5.47 12.28
N LEU A 174 2.18 6.33 11.53
CA LEU A 174 3.51 6.15 11.00
C LEU A 174 4.43 7.27 11.52
N GLY A 175 5.56 6.90 12.07
CA GLY A 175 6.54 7.82 12.63
C GLY A 175 7.84 7.83 11.85
N VAL A 176 8.88 8.33 12.50
CA VAL A 176 10.24 8.47 11.96
C VAL A 176 10.85 7.13 11.53
N GLU A 177 10.41 6.02 12.14
CA GLU A 177 10.86 4.66 11.87
C GLU A 177 10.33 4.09 10.56
N SER A 178 9.36 4.75 9.92
CA SER A 178 8.69 4.28 8.71
C SER A 178 9.29 4.88 7.43
N LEU A 179 9.11 4.20 6.29
CA LEU A 179 9.46 4.74 4.98
C LEU A 179 8.71 6.05 4.70
N ALA A 180 7.44 6.12 5.12
CA ALA A 180 6.62 7.34 5.04
C ALA A 180 7.27 8.50 5.80
N GLY A 181 7.65 8.27 7.05
CA GLY A 181 8.30 9.28 7.87
C GLY A 181 9.63 9.74 7.30
N TYR A 182 10.44 8.80 6.80
CA TYR A 182 11.69 9.13 6.11
C TYR A 182 11.48 10.05 4.91
N VAL A 183 10.52 9.70 4.03
CA VAL A 183 10.23 10.45 2.81
C VAL A 183 9.68 11.84 3.11
N VAL A 184 8.79 11.97 4.08
CA VAL A 184 8.23 13.26 4.51
C VAL A 184 9.31 14.16 5.11
N GLN A 185 10.18 13.63 5.99
CA GLN A 185 11.29 14.40 6.57
C GLN A 185 12.33 14.84 5.54
N LYS A 186 12.63 13.96 4.56
CA LYS A 186 13.64 14.23 3.52
C LYS A 186 13.08 15.00 2.33
N GLN A 187 11.77 15.11 2.21
CA GLN A 187 11.06 15.79 1.10
C GLN A 187 11.49 15.25 -0.27
N ARG A 188 11.77 13.96 -0.35
CA ARG A 188 12.20 13.27 -1.58
C ARG A 188 11.75 11.83 -1.58
N PRO A 189 11.45 11.27 -2.75
CA PRO A 189 11.03 9.88 -2.84
C PRO A 189 12.15 8.92 -2.40
N ALA A 190 11.73 7.74 -1.98
CA ALA A 190 12.60 6.62 -1.69
C ALA A 190 11.93 5.30 -2.05
N SER A 191 12.74 4.30 -2.40
CA SER A 191 12.29 2.94 -2.67
C SER A 191 13.22 1.94 -2.01
N ILE A 192 12.66 0.78 -1.66
CA ILE A 192 13.37 -0.37 -1.10
C ILE A 192 13.12 -1.54 -2.04
N GLU A 193 14.20 -2.12 -2.55
CA GLU A 193 14.15 -3.20 -3.53
C GLU A 193 13.71 -4.53 -2.90
N ASP A 194 14.19 -4.84 -1.71
CA ASP A 194 13.83 -6.04 -0.95
C ASP A 194 13.79 -5.75 0.56
N LEU A 195 12.59 -5.68 1.12
CA LEU A 195 12.35 -5.42 2.54
C LEU A 195 12.88 -6.54 3.46
N ARG A 196 13.12 -7.73 2.93
CA ARG A 196 13.67 -8.86 3.69
C ARG A 196 15.16 -8.68 3.97
N GLU A 197 15.85 -7.90 3.15
CA GLU A 197 17.28 -7.61 3.25
C GLU A 197 17.54 -6.26 3.97
N GLU A 198 16.53 -5.38 4.05
CA GLU A 198 16.65 -4.06 4.65
C GLU A 198 16.52 -4.14 6.18
N SER A 199 17.55 -3.69 6.87
CA SER A 199 17.59 -3.71 8.36
C SER A 199 17.34 -2.36 9.01
N LEU A 200 17.31 -1.26 8.24
CA LEU A 200 17.31 0.11 8.78
C LEU A 200 15.97 0.83 8.68
N LEU A 201 15.10 0.41 7.78
CA LEU A 201 13.75 0.94 7.54
C LEU A 201 12.85 -0.24 7.17
N PRO A 202 11.63 -0.14 7.32
CA PRO A 202 10.73 0.16 8.40
C PRO A 202 10.13 -1.10 9.01
N ALA A 203 9.25 -0.91 9.96
CA ALA A 203 8.39 -1.98 10.41
C ALA A 203 7.73 -2.70 9.23
N TYR A 204 8.25 -3.86 8.91
CA TYR A 204 7.67 -4.82 7.99
C TYR A 204 6.21 -5.08 8.37
N GLN A 205 5.29 -4.68 7.51
CA GLN A 205 3.88 -4.68 7.89
C GLN A 205 3.18 -6.00 7.59
N THR A 206 3.57 -6.66 6.51
CA THR A 206 2.97 -7.94 6.09
C THR A 206 4.02 -8.88 5.52
N GLU A 207 3.76 -10.21 5.62
CA GLU A 207 4.66 -11.26 5.12
C GLU A 207 4.80 -11.29 3.58
N TYR A 208 3.91 -10.61 2.85
CA TYR A 208 3.91 -10.56 1.40
C TYR A 208 4.37 -9.21 0.83
N GLU A 209 4.77 -8.29 1.67
CA GLU A 209 5.35 -7.02 1.30
C GLU A 209 6.85 -7.19 1.04
N ILE A 210 7.25 -7.20 -0.23
CA ILE A 210 8.62 -7.51 -0.63
C ILE A 210 9.40 -6.27 -1.02
N SER A 211 8.82 -5.40 -1.84
CA SER A 211 9.41 -4.10 -2.15
C SER A 211 8.43 -2.97 -1.84
N ALA A 212 8.97 -1.80 -1.56
CA ALA A 212 8.16 -0.63 -1.25
C ALA A 212 8.76 0.64 -1.87
N ALA A 213 7.89 1.62 -2.13
CA ALA A 213 8.29 2.97 -2.47
C ALA A 213 7.38 3.97 -1.76
N ALA A 214 7.89 5.16 -1.53
CA ALA A 214 7.10 6.28 -1.04
C ALA A 214 7.46 7.55 -1.80
N TYR A 215 6.46 8.38 -2.05
CA TYR A 215 6.62 9.66 -2.70
C TYR A 215 5.94 10.76 -1.88
N PRO A 216 6.61 11.88 -1.54
CA PRO A 216 6.02 12.93 -0.73
C PRO A 216 4.99 13.72 -1.53
N ILE A 217 3.89 14.15 -0.88
CA ILE A 217 2.86 15.01 -1.46
C ILE A 217 3.17 16.44 -1.03
N ILE A 218 3.65 17.22 -1.98
CA ILE A 218 4.15 18.58 -1.74
C ILE A 218 3.40 19.57 -2.63
N LEU A 219 2.99 20.69 -2.05
CA LEU A 219 2.43 21.83 -2.77
C LEU A 219 3.11 23.11 -2.30
N GLU A 220 3.72 23.86 -3.23
CA GLU A 220 4.42 25.13 -2.92
C GLU A 220 5.47 25.01 -1.80
N GLY A 221 6.11 23.84 -1.67
CA GLY A 221 7.09 23.53 -0.61
C GLY A 221 6.50 23.10 0.73
N TRP A 222 5.17 23.05 0.87
CA TRP A 222 4.47 22.54 2.03
C TRP A 222 4.07 21.09 1.84
N ILE A 223 3.98 20.32 2.89
CA ILE A 223 3.85 18.86 2.86
C ILE A 223 2.51 18.45 3.46
N ALA A 224 1.73 17.65 2.74
CA ALA A 224 0.50 17.03 3.25
C ALA A 224 0.73 15.61 3.80
N GLY A 225 1.79 14.94 3.36
CA GLY A 225 2.08 13.56 3.69
C GLY A 225 2.84 12.87 2.57
N CYS A 226 2.53 11.61 2.31
CA CYS A 226 3.11 10.83 1.22
C CYS A 226 2.15 9.76 0.70
N LEU A 227 2.43 9.28 -0.51
CA LEU A 227 1.84 8.08 -1.05
C LEU A 227 2.83 6.93 -0.88
N LEU A 228 2.38 5.85 -0.25
CA LEU A 228 3.09 4.60 -0.06
C LEU A 228 2.62 3.59 -1.09
N ALA A 229 3.54 2.85 -1.67
CA ALA A 229 3.28 1.75 -2.57
C ALA A 229 4.08 0.53 -2.12
N SER A 230 3.44 -0.64 -2.00
CA SER A 230 4.09 -1.90 -1.66
C SER A 230 3.75 -2.96 -2.68
N SER A 231 4.72 -3.82 -3.02
CA SER A 231 4.56 -4.89 -4.00
C SER A 231 5.04 -6.23 -3.45
N THR A 232 4.44 -7.31 -3.97
CA THR A 232 4.89 -8.69 -3.72
C THR A 232 6.13 -9.08 -4.54
N GLN A 233 6.66 -8.18 -5.38
CA GLN A 233 7.78 -8.43 -6.27
C GLN A 233 9.03 -7.73 -5.76
N VAL A 234 10.20 -8.36 -5.96
CA VAL A 234 11.51 -7.75 -5.66
C VAL A 234 11.81 -6.67 -6.69
N ALA A 235 12.44 -5.58 -6.25
CA ALA A 235 12.91 -4.47 -7.10
C ALA A 235 11.81 -3.92 -8.05
N TYR A 236 10.55 -3.97 -7.61
CA TYR A 236 9.42 -3.57 -8.45
C TYR A 236 9.46 -2.08 -8.79
N PHE A 237 9.84 -1.23 -7.86
CA PHE A 237 9.80 0.24 -8.01
C PHE A 237 11.05 0.78 -8.69
N THR A 238 11.10 0.62 -10.03
CA THR A 238 12.12 1.24 -10.87
C THR A 238 12.03 2.77 -10.81
N GLN A 239 13.07 3.46 -11.28
CA GLN A 239 13.07 4.93 -11.37
C GLN A 239 11.86 5.48 -12.13
N GLN A 240 11.44 4.82 -13.22
CA GLN A 240 10.26 5.20 -14.01
C GLN A 240 8.97 5.08 -13.21
N ARG A 241 8.79 3.97 -12.47
CA ARG A 241 7.60 3.77 -11.63
C ARG A 241 7.55 4.72 -10.45
N VAL A 242 8.70 5.03 -9.84
CA VAL A 242 8.77 6.06 -8.80
C VAL A 242 8.43 7.43 -9.38
N ALA A 243 8.84 7.74 -10.62
CA ALA A 243 8.45 8.98 -11.29
C ALA A 243 6.94 9.02 -11.58
N LEU A 244 6.34 7.88 -11.97
CA LEU A 244 4.89 7.76 -12.15
C LEU A 244 4.12 7.98 -10.84
N LEU A 245 4.59 7.40 -9.71
CA LEU A 245 4.06 7.72 -8.36
C LEU A 245 4.08 9.24 -8.12
N GLY A 246 5.17 9.92 -8.51
CA GLY A 246 5.28 11.37 -8.39
C GLY A 246 4.19 12.11 -9.16
N THR A 247 3.90 11.70 -10.39
CA THR A 247 2.85 12.30 -11.20
C THR A 247 1.47 12.14 -10.54
N TYR A 248 1.19 10.98 -9.93
CA TYR A 248 -0.04 10.79 -9.16
C TYR A 248 -0.06 11.62 -7.87
N CYS A 249 1.08 11.79 -7.19
CA CYS A 249 1.20 12.70 -6.05
C CYS A 249 0.90 14.16 -6.43
N ASP A 250 1.31 14.61 -7.62
CA ASP A 250 0.96 15.93 -8.13
C ASP A 250 -0.54 16.09 -8.37
N ILE A 251 -1.21 15.05 -8.88
CA ILE A 251 -2.68 15.05 -9.00
C ILE A 251 -3.32 15.08 -7.62
N ILE A 252 -2.87 14.26 -6.68
CA ILE A 252 -3.37 14.23 -5.29
C ILE A 252 -3.18 15.60 -4.63
N SER A 253 -2.03 16.25 -4.80
CA SER A 253 -1.76 17.58 -4.24
C SER A 253 -2.74 18.64 -4.73
N SER A 254 -3.25 18.50 -5.96
CA SER A 254 -4.28 19.38 -6.52
C SER A 254 -5.69 19.13 -5.98
N ILE A 255 -5.93 17.98 -5.35
CA ILE A 255 -7.22 17.55 -4.79
C ILE A 255 -7.35 17.95 -3.32
N LEU A 256 -6.27 17.79 -2.56
CA LEU A 256 -6.22 18.12 -1.13
C LEU A 256 -6.46 19.60 -0.88
N ASP A 257 -7.03 19.93 0.27
CA ASP A 257 -7.24 21.29 0.67
C ASP A 257 -5.95 21.94 1.20
N LYS A 258 -5.80 23.24 1.03
CA LYS A 258 -4.59 23.96 1.49
C LYS A 258 -4.31 23.79 2.99
N GLN A 259 -5.33 23.59 3.80
CA GLN A 259 -5.20 23.32 5.23
C GLN A 259 -4.57 21.98 5.58
N ASP A 260 -4.50 21.05 4.61
CA ASP A 260 -3.87 19.73 4.79
C ASP A 260 -2.36 19.80 4.60
N PHE A 261 -1.82 20.94 4.16
CA PHE A 261 -0.41 21.14 3.91
C PHE A 261 0.24 21.95 5.03
N TYR A 262 1.41 21.54 5.44
CA TYR A 262 2.16 22.11 6.56
C TYR A 262 3.57 22.49 6.15
N PRO A 263 4.11 23.60 6.68
CA PRO A 263 5.49 23.97 6.42
C PRO A 263 6.45 22.92 7.06
N PRO A 264 7.58 22.60 6.41
CA PRO A 264 8.51 21.57 6.90
C PRO A 264 8.99 21.79 8.34
N GLU A 265 9.07 23.03 8.80
CA GLU A 265 9.57 23.41 10.12
C GLU A 265 8.68 22.95 11.27
N VAL A 266 7.39 22.68 11.00
CA VAL A 266 6.48 22.16 12.03
C VAL A 266 6.42 20.62 12.05
N ILE A 267 7.03 19.94 11.07
CA ILE A 267 7.05 18.48 11.00
C ILE A 267 8.22 17.95 11.82
N GLU A 268 7.89 17.33 12.95
CA GLU A 268 8.83 16.72 13.88
C GLU A 268 8.36 15.32 14.28
N LEU A 269 8.43 14.40 13.30
CA LEU A 269 7.93 13.04 13.48
C LEU A 269 8.71 12.32 14.59
N LYS A 270 7.97 11.61 15.43
CA LYS A 270 8.48 10.80 16.53
C LYS A 270 8.32 9.31 16.20
N PRO A 271 9.06 8.43 16.90
CA PRO A 271 8.78 6.99 16.82
C PRO A 271 7.34 6.71 17.24
N MET A 272 6.70 5.73 16.61
CA MET A 272 5.35 5.28 16.94
C MET A 272 5.36 3.92 17.63
N ALA A 273 4.34 3.65 18.41
CA ALA A 273 4.14 2.35 19.04
C ALA A 273 4.07 1.23 18.00
N SER A 274 4.49 0.02 18.38
CA SER A 274 4.47 -1.15 17.49
C SER A 274 3.08 -1.42 16.92
N LEU A 275 3.04 -2.06 15.74
CA LEU A 275 1.81 -2.41 15.02
C LEU A 275 0.80 -3.17 15.90
N GLU A 276 1.27 -4.09 16.73
CA GLU A 276 0.42 -4.86 17.65
C GLU A 276 -0.26 -3.96 18.68
N LYS A 277 0.49 -3.03 19.29
CA LYS A 277 -0.06 -2.05 20.22
C LYS A 277 -1.06 -1.12 19.51
N GLN A 278 -0.74 -0.63 18.31
CA GLN A 278 -1.64 0.22 17.54
C GLN A 278 -2.98 -0.49 17.27
N ARG A 279 -2.96 -1.73 16.78
CA ARG A 279 -4.16 -2.53 16.51
C ARG A 279 -5.06 -2.68 17.75
N HIS A 280 -4.45 -2.86 18.93
CA HIS A 280 -5.20 -2.93 20.16
C HIS A 280 -5.99 -1.65 20.43
N TYR A 281 -5.36 -0.48 20.35
CA TYR A 281 -6.02 0.80 20.58
C TYR A 281 -7.02 1.18 19.47
N LEU A 282 -6.69 0.91 18.23
CA LEU A 282 -7.56 1.17 17.07
C LEU A 282 -8.86 0.35 17.12
N SER A 283 -8.85 -0.84 17.73
CA SER A 283 -10.06 -1.65 17.90
C SER A 283 -11.16 -0.93 18.69
N THR A 284 -10.81 0.05 19.52
CA THR A 284 -11.75 0.85 20.34
C THR A 284 -12.15 2.18 19.70
N PHE A 285 -11.64 2.51 18.50
CA PHE A 285 -11.83 3.81 17.88
C PHE A 285 -13.31 4.23 17.75
N ARG A 286 -14.16 3.37 17.20
CA ARG A 286 -15.59 3.66 17.04
C ARG A 286 -16.28 3.96 18.37
N GLN A 287 -15.93 3.21 19.43
CA GLN A 287 -16.50 3.45 20.76
C GLN A 287 -16.04 4.80 21.33
N ARG A 288 -14.77 5.21 21.08
CA ARG A 288 -14.27 6.52 21.49
C ARG A 288 -15.05 7.65 20.82
N VAL A 289 -15.24 7.59 19.48
CA VAL A 289 -16.04 8.57 18.74
C VAL A 289 -17.45 8.69 19.33
N ILE A 290 -18.13 7.57 19.54
CA ILE A 290 -19.48 7.57 20.15
C ILE A 290 -19.47 8.20 21.53
N ASN A 291 -18.53 7.82 22.39
CA ASN A 291 -18.43 8.36 23.75
C ASN A 291 -18.18 9.89 23.75
N MET A 292 -17.34 10.39 22.84
CA MET A 292 -17.09 11.82 22.69
C MET A 292 -18.36 12.59 22.28
N MET A 293 -19.12 12.05 21.31
CA MET A 293 -20.38 12.65 20.89
C MET A 293 -21.42 12.68 22.01
N LEU A 294 -21.52 11.60 22.80
CA LEU A 294 -22.43 11.53 23.95
C LEU A 294 -22.04 12.53 25.04
N ALA A 295 -20.77 12.58 25.43
CA ALA A 295 -20.28 13.52 26.44
C ALA A 295 -20.47 15.00 26.00
N ALA A 296 -20.24 15.30 24.72
CA ALA A 296 -20.48 16.62 24.15
C ALA A 296 -21.98 16.99 24.19
N SER A 297 -22.86 16.04 23.89
CA SER A 297 -24.31 16.24 23.97
C SER A 297 -24.78 16.48 25.40
N GLU A 298 -24.29 15.68 26.37
CA GLU A 298 -24.61 15.84 27.80
C GLU A 298 -24.12 17.19 28.37
N SER A 299 -23.00 17.71 27.88
CA SER A 299 -22.49 19.03 28.28
C SER A 299 -23.20 20.20 27.61
N GLY A 300 -24.17 19.96 26.73
CA GLY A 300 -24.92 20.99 26.00
C GLY A 300 -24.18 21.59 24.80
N HIS A 301 -23.06 21.02 24.41
CA HIS A 301 -22.25 21.46 23.25
C HIS A 301 -22.06 20.30 22.27
N PRO A 302 -23.12 19.89 21.54
CA PRO A 302 -23.03 18.79 20.60
C PRO A 302 -22.01 19.05 19.51
N ILE A 303 -21.16 18.08 19.23
CA ILE A 303 -20.16 18.10 18.16
C ILE A 303 -20.62 17.21 17.00
N SER A 304 -20.16 17.52 15.79
CA SER A 304 -20.38 16.68 14.61
C SER A 304 -19.58 15.37 14.70
N HIS A 305 -19.98 14.39 13.92
CA HIS A 305 -19.23 13.12 13.81
C HIS A 305 -17.78 13.35 13.37
N SER A 306 -17.54 14.25 12.40
CA SER A 306 -16.21 14.58 11.90
C SER A 306 -15.33 15.22 12.98
N GLU A 307 -15.87 16.10 13.81
CA GLU A 307 -15.15 16.71 14.95
C GLU A 307 -14.82 15.66 16.02
N ALA A 308 -15.75 14.75 16.30
CA ALA A 308 -15.53 13.64 17.21
C ALA A 308 -14.45 12.68 16.70
N GLU A 309 -14.46 12.36 15.41
CA GLU A 309 -13.41 11.54 14.78
C GLU A 309 -12.04 12.22 14.84
N ALA A 310 -11.94 13.49 14.49
CA ALA A 310 -10.69 14.25 14.56
C ALA A 310 -10.12 14.26 15.99
N SER A 311 -10.98 14.48 16.98
CA SER A 311 -10.59 14.44 18.41
C SER A 311 -10.15 13.05 18.84
N ALA A 312 -10.84 11.99 18.40
CA ALA A 312 -10.48 10.61 18.71
C ALA A 312 -9.13 10.19 18.10
N TRP A 313 -8.84 10.66 16.87
CA TRP A 313 -7.53 10.44 16.25
C TRP A 313 -6.41 11.14 17.01
N SER A 314 -6.61 12.39 17.43
CA SER A 314 -5.61 13.14 18.22
C SER A 314 -5.36 12.48 19.58
N GLU A 315 -6.40 12.01 20.28
CA GLU A 315 -6.26 11.27 21.54
C GLU A 315 -5.48 9.97 21.36
N LEU A 316 -5.77 9.22 20.28
CA LEU A 316 -5.06 7.98 19.98
C LEU A 316 -3.59 8.24 19.65
N GLU A 317 -3.27 9.29 18.89
CA GLU A 317 -1.90 9.69 18.61
C GLU A 317 -1.12 9.94 19.91
N GLU A 318 -1.69 10.73 20.84
CA GLU A 318 -1.05 11.03 22.13
C GLU A 318 -0.77 9.74 22.94
N ILE A 319 -1.75 8.83 23.00
CA ILE A 319 -1.59 7.54 23.68
C ILE A 319 -0.46 6.73 23.01
N LEU A 320 -0.45 6.63 21.71
CA LEU A 320 0.53 5.83 20.98
C LEU A 320 1.95 6.43 21.06
N LEU A 321 2.09 7.74 21.06
CA LEU A 321 3.35 8.43 21.28
C LEU A 321 3.90 8.20 22.70
N ALA A 322 3.03 8.12 23.71
CA ALA A 322 3.43 7.82 25.08
C ALA A 322 3.89 6.37 25.29
N HIS A 323 3.58 5.47 24.34
CA HIS A 323 3.91 4.03 24.38
C HIS A 323 4.96 3.61 23.32
N ALA A 324 5.56 4.57 22.64
CA ALA A 324 6.56 4.37 21.60
C ALA A 324 7.93 3.87 22.13
#